data_a0ef9925b704f10616b329da3bc32707
#
_entry.id   a0ef9925b704f10616b329da3bc32707
#
_cell.length_a   1.000
_cell.length_b   1.000
_cell.length_c   1.000
_cell.angle_alpha   90.00
_cell.angle_beta   90.00
_cell.angle_gamma   90.00
#
_symmetry.space_group_name_H-M   'P 1'
#
loop_
_entity.id
_entity.type
_entity.pdbx_description
1 polymer ?
#
loop_
_entity_poly.entity_id
_entity_poly.type
_entity_poly.pdbx_seq_one_letter_code
_entity_poly.pdbx_strand_id
1 'polypeptide(L)'
;MSLSVRRDGAATWITLDRPDALNALDGPVKEALAGALGEAAGDPAVRAVALTGAGRAFCVGQDLRELEGGYREGRAPDFAAELERHYEPICRLLAEMPKPTVAVVNGVAAGAGLSLALACDLRLASSTSRWRLAFSGIGLVPDAGSTWHLPRLVGLSRAMEMALLGDWVDADQALAFGLVNRVWPAEDLQREAEAALAALAAGPTLAFGRTKALFRDHLGTDLTGALAGEAEAQVASGQTKDHLEGVTAFLEKRLPNFQGA
;
A
#
# COMPACT_ATOMS: atom_id res chain seq x y z
N MET A 1 -14.72 11.19 13.21
CA MET A 1 -13.94 9.91 13.17
C MET A 1 -12.70 10.22 12.35
N SER A 2 -11.55 9.69 12.69
CA SER A 2 -10.28 10.00 12.02
C SER A 2 -9.94 9.02 10.86
N LEU A 3 -10.82 8.06 10.62
CA LEU A 3 -10.73 7.07 9.56
C LEU A 3 -12.15 6.67 9.15
N SER A 4 -12.39 6.46 7.86
CA SER A 4 -13.64 5.93 7.34
C SER A 4 -13.40 4.68 6.50
N VAL A 5 -14.33 3.74 6.56
CA VAL A 5 -14.31 2.50 5.77
C VAL A 5 -15.59 2.44 4.93
N ARG A 6 -15.44 2.34 3.62
CA ARG A 6 -16.54 2.21 2.67
C ARG A 6 -16.38 0.91 1.89
N ARG A 7 -17.44 0.13 1.82
CA ARG A 7 -17.52 -1.03 0.95
C ARG A 7 -18.12 -0.65 -0.40
N ASP A 8 -17.55 -1.18 -1.46
CA ASP A 8 -18.02 -1.00 -2.83
C ASP A 8 -17.95 -2.36 -3.54
N GLY A 9 -19.05 -3.08 -3.54
CA GLY A 9 -19.07 -4.49 -3.95
C GLY A 9 -18.11 -5.35 -3.13
N ALA A 10 -17.16 -5.99 -3.79
CA ALA A 10 -16.10 -6.79 -3.16
C ALA A 10 -14.80 -5.98 -2.90
N ALA A 11 -14.81 -4.67 -3.12
CA ALA A 11 -13.72 -3.77 -2.79
C ALA A 11 -13.98 -3.05 -1.46
N THR A 12 -12.91 -2.75 -0.72
CA THR A 12 -12.96 -1.94 0.49
C THR A 12 -12.07 -0.72 0.35
N TRP A 13 -12.62 0.45 0.63
CA TRP A 13 -11.91 1.71 0.70
C TRP A 13 -11.68 2.10 2.15
N ILE A 14 -10.44 2.32 2.52
CA ILE A 14 -10.02 2.85 3.82
C ILE A 14 -9.50 4.26 3.58
N THR A 15 -10.15 5.25 4.18
CA THR A 15 -9.81 6.66 4.01
C THR A 15 -9.32 7.22 5.34
N LEU A 16 -8.09 7.72 5.37
CA LEU A 16 -7.58 8.53 6.46
C LEU A 16 -8.34 9.87 6.45
N ASP A 17 -9.00 10.24 7.52
CA ASP A 17 -9.93 11.36 7.57
C ASP A 17 -9.59 12.37 8.67
N ARG A 18 -8.38 12.95 8.53
CA ARG A 18 -7.89 14.10 9.32
C ARG A 18 -7.35 15.18 8.39
N PRO A 19 -8.18 15.74 7.49
CA PRO A 19 -7.69 16.65 6.44
C PRO A 19 -7.00 17.91 6.99
N ASP A 20 -7.43 18.42 8.13
CA ASP A 20 -6.83 19.59 8.81
C ASP A 20 -5.40 19.31 9.33
N ALA A 21 -5.09 18.05 9.60
CA ALA A 21 -3.75 17.57 9.96
C ALA A 21 -3.03 16.89 8.78
N LEU A 22 -3.49 17.06 7.54
CA LEU A 22 -2.95 16.40 6.36
C LEU A 22 -2.86 14.87 6.52
N ASN A 23 -3.83 14.29 7.22
CA ASN A 23 -3.91 12.87 7.53
C ASN A 23 -2.68 12.31 8.28
N ALA A 24 -2.10 13.14 9.16
CA ALA A 24 -1.06 12.70 10.07
C ALA A 24 -1.56 11.57 10.98
N LEU A 25 -0.67 10.63 11.30
CA LEU A 25 -0.94 9.40 12.03
C LEU A 25 -0.67 9.62 13.52
N ASP A 26 -1.73 9.74 14.31
CA ASP A 26 -1.68 9.62 15.76
C ASP A 26 -2.02 8.19 16.21
N GLY A 27 -1.86 7.88 17.50
CA GLY A 27 -2.13 6.56 18.07
C GLY A 27 -3.51 6.02 17.68
N PRO A 28 -4.60 6.76 17.91
CA PRO A 28 -5.94 6.33 17.53
C PRO A 28 -6.13 6.03 16.03
N VAL A 29 -5.49 6.81 15.14
CA VAL A 29 -5.53 6.55 13.68
C VAL A 29 -4.79 5.28 13.34
N LYS A 30 -3.60 5.09 13.90
CA LYS A 30 -2.79 3.88 13.66
C LYS A 30 -3.52 2.61 14.12
N GLU A 31 -4.11 2.64 15.30
CA GLU A 31 -4.91 1.52 15.82
C GLU A 31 -6.15 1.25 14.96
N ALA A 32 -6.88 2.29 14.56
CA ALA A 32 -8.05 2.15 13.69
C ALA A 32 -7.67 1.63 12.29
N LEU A 33 -6.54 2.08 11.73
CA LEU A 33 -6.05 1.61 10.43
C LEU A 33 -5.64 0.14 10.48
N ALA A 34 -4.89 -0.27 11.52
CA ALA A 34 -4.54 -1.68 11.72
C ALA A 34 -5.78 -2.57 11.87
N GLY A 35 -6.77 -2.12 12.63
CA GLY A 35 -8.05 -2.82 12.78
C GLY A 35 -8.79 -2.98 11.45
N ALA A 36 -8.97 -1.88 10.71
CA ALA A 36 -9.68 -1.90 9.42
C ALA A 36 -8.98 -2.78 8.37
N LEU A 37 -7.63 -2.75 8.32
CA LEU A 37 -6.85 -3.63 7.45
C LEU A 37 -6.96 -5.09 7.88
N GLY A 38 -6.93 -5.38 9.18
CA GLY A 38 -7.11 -6.72 9.73
C GLY A 38 -8.49 -7.31 9.41
N GLU A 39 -9.56 -6.52 9.58
CA GLU A 39 -10.92 -6.90 9.19
C GLU A 39 -11.01 -7.19 7.68
N ALA A 40 -10.46 -6.29 6.85
CA ALA A 40 -10.45 -6.49 5.41
C ALA A 40 -9.63 -7.72 4.99
N ALA A 41 -8.53 -8.02 5.67
CA ALA A 41 -7.73 -9.22 5.42
C ALA A 41 -8.50 -10.50 5.74
N GLY A 42 -9.23 -10.53 6.86
CA GLY A 42 -9.98 -11.69 7.33
C GLY A 42 -11.33 -11.92 6.63
N ASP A 43 -11.93 -10.90 6.03
CA ASP A 43 -13.25 -11.01 5.41
C ASP A 43 -13.18 -11.60 3.98
N PRO A 44 -13.67 -12.84 3.74
CA PRO A 44 -13.63 -13.46 2.40
C PRO A 44 -14.44 -12.71 1.34
N ALA A 45 -15.38 -11.85 1.73
CA ALA A 45 -16.13 -11.03 0.80
C ALA A 45 -15.36 -9.78 0.33
N VAL A 46 -14.24 -9.43 0.98
CA VAL A 46 -13.29 -8.41 0.50
C VAL A 46 -12.30 -9.06 -0.44
N ARG A 47 -12.15 -8.51 -1.64
CA ARG A 47 -11.26 -9.06 -2.68
C ARG A 47 -10.18 -8.07 -3.13
N ALA A 48 -10.33 -6.79 -2.82
CA ALA A 48 -9.32 -5.76 -3.02
C ALA A 48 -9.49 -4.65 -1.98
N VAL A 49 -8.39 -3.99 -1.61
CA VAL A 49 -8.38 -2.92 -0.60
C VAL A 49 -7.69 -1.68 -1.17
N ALA A 50 -8.32 -0.53 -1.04
CA ALA A 50 -7.72 0.78 -1.31
C ALA A 50 -7.46 1.54 -0.02
N LEU A 51 -6.30 2.18 0.07
CA LEU A 51 -5.96 3.17 1.11
C LEU A 51 -5.84 4.53 0.44
N THR A 52 -6.51 5.54 0.99
CA THR A 52 -6.47 6.94 0.50
C THR A 52 -6.56 7.93 1.65
N GLY A 53 -6.46 9.23 1.36
CA GLY A 53 -6.62 10.30 2.33
C GLY A 53 -7.73 11.27 1.94
N ALA A 54 -8.45 11.78 2.92
CA ALA A 54 -9.42 12.87 2.72
C ALA A 54 -8.71 14.21 2.47
N GLY A 55 -9.33 15.06 1.65
CA GLY A 55 -8.84 16.41 1.37
C GLY A 55 -7.61 16.43 0.45
N ARG A 56 -6.64 17.30 0.75
CA ARG A 56 -5.49 17.63 -0.14
C ARG A 56 -4.24 16.78 0.07
N ALA A 57 -4.27 15.81 0.96
CA ALA A 57 -3.12 14.96 1.25
C ALA A 57 -3.54 13.49 1.31
N PHE A 58 -2.66 12.61 0.90
CA PHE A 58 -2.75 11.20 1.22
C PHE A 58 -2.43 11.00 2.72
N CYS A 59 -1.19 11.25 3.13
CA CYS A 59 -0.74 11.14 4.51
C CYS A 59 0.65 11.77 4.66
N VAL A 60 0.87 12.56 5.70
CA VAL A 60 2.18 13.19 5.97
C VAL A 60 3.02 12.45 7.03
N GLY A 61 2.58 11.26 7.45
CA GLY A 61 3.30 10.43 8.42
C GLY A 61 2.92 10.70 9.86
N GLN A 62 3.85 10.45 10.79
CA GLN A 62 3.66 10.58 12.23
C GLN A 62 3.18 11.98 12.63
N ASP A 63 2.16 12.06 13.48
CA ASP A 63 1.76 13.34 14.10
C ASP A 63 2.79 13.72 15.17
N LEU A 64 3.72 14.62 14.82
CA LEU A 64 4.80 15.03 15.71
C LEU A 64 4.30 15.75 16.96
N ARG A 65 3.05 16.24 16.97
CA ARG A 65 2.44 16.85 18.17
C ARG A 65 2.24 15.86 19.31
N GLU A 66 2.06 14.56 18.99
CA GLU A 66 2.01 13.51 20.03
C GLU A 66 3.33 13.39 20.79
N LEU A 67 4.43 13.73 20.15
CA LEU A 67 5.77 13.58 20.72
C LEU A 67 6.24 14.83 21.47
N GLU A 68 5.54 15.96 21.30
CA GLU A 68 5.95 17.27 21.80
C GLU A 68 6.15 17.28 23.32
N GLY A 69 5.24 16.65 24.06
CA GLY A 69 5.33 16.62 25.54
C GLY A 69 6.59 15.92 26.02
N GLY A 70 6.92 14.77 25.45
CA GLY A 70 8.13 14.03 25.77
C GLY A 70 9.41 14.82 25.46
N TYR A 71 9.46 15.45 24.29
CA TYR A 71 10.62 16.27 23.90
C TYR A 71 10.82 17.49 24.78
N ARG A 72 9.74 18.18 25.20
CA ARG A 72 9.82 19.31 26.14
C ARG A 72 10.38 18.87 27.51
N GLU A 73 10.15 17.65 27.91
CA GLU A 73 10.67 17.06 29.15
C GLU A 73 12.05 16.39 28.97
N GLY A 74 12.67 16.52 27.78
CA GLY A 74 13.96 15.94 27.46
C GLY A 74 13.95 14.42 27.30
N ARG A 75 12.77 13.82 27.07
CA ARG A 75 12.61 12.38 26.84
C ARG A 75 12.43 12.09 25.35
N ALA A 76 13.31 11.28 24.79
CA ALA A 76 13.10 10.74 23.45
C ALA A 76 11.97 9.69 23.48
N PRO A 77 11.15 9.61 22.43
CA PRO A 77 10.18 8.51 22.27
C PRO A 77 10.87 7.15 22.23
N ASP A 78 10.17 6.13 22.69
CA ASP A 78 10.57 4.75 22.43
C ASP A 78 10.17 4.38 20.99
N PHE A 79 11.04 4.72 20.03
CA PHE A 79 10.79 4.45 18.61
C PHE A 79 10.65 2.96 18.30
N ALA A 80 11.36 2.09 19.03
CA ALA A 80 11.27 0.66 18.82
C ALA A 80 9.87 0.15 19.16
N ALA A 81 9.37 0.49 20.35
CA ALA A 81 8.02 0.12 20.78
C ALA A 81 6.94 0.73 19.88
N GLU A 82 7.14 1.97 19.40
CA GLU A 82 6.21 2.64 18.49
C GLU A 82 6.13 1.93 17.13
N LEU A 83 7.26 1.55 16.56
CA LEU A 83 7.33 0.83 15.30
C LEU A 83 6.73 -0.57 15.43
N GLU A 84 7.09 -1.33 16.46
CA GLU A 84 6.61 -2.69 16.70
C GLU A 84 5.08 -2.71 16.94
N ARG A 85 4.58 -1.79 17.76
CA ARG A 85 3.16 -1.76 18.13
C ARG A 85 2.25 -1.27 17.02
N HIS A 86 2.65 -0.24 16.28
CA HIS A 86 1.75 0.48 15.38
C HIS A 86 2.11 0.29 13.89
N TYR A 87 3.35 0.55 13.51
CA TYR A 87 3.72 0.58 12.08
C TYR A 87 3.94 -0.79 11.48
N GLU A 88 4.61 -1.69 12.21
CA GLU A 88 4.89 -3.03 11.70
C GLU A 88 3.61 -3.81 11.35
N PRO A 89 2.57 -3.87 12.20
CA PRO A 89 1.31 -4.55 11.84
C PRO A 89 0.64 -3.96 10.58
N ILE A 90 0.61 -2.63 10.45
CA ILE A 90 0.02 -1.96 9.29
C ILE A 90 0.80 -2.32 8.03
N CYS A 91 2.13 -2.19 8.07
CA CYS A 91 2.98 -2.49 6.91
C CYS A 91 2.88 -3.95 6.49
N ARG A 92 2.88 -4.89 7.45
CA ARG A 92 2.67 -6.31 7.16
C ARG A 92 1.30 -6.57 6.54
N LEU A 93 0.23 -6.01 7.08
CA LEU A 93 -1.11 -6.17 6.51
C LEU A 93 -1.17 -5.64 5.07
N LEU A 94 -0.61 -4.48 4.78
CA LEU A 94 -0.57 -3.95 3.42
C LEU A 94 0.26 -4.82 2.47
N ALA A 95 1.44 -5.25 2.91
CA ALA A 95 2.39 -5.99 2.07
C ALA A 95 2.06 -7.49 1.95
N GLU A 96 1.47 -8.11 2.98
CA GLU A 96 1.33 -9.57 3.07
C GLU A 96 -0.12 -10.06 2.94
N MET A 97 -1.12 -9.16 3.04
CA MET A 97 -2.53 -9.50 2.84
C MET A 97 -2.70 -10.31 1.53
N PRO A 98 -3.37 -11.49 1.54
CA PRO A 98 -3.53 -12.33 0.34
C PRO A 98 -4.58 -11.76 -0.64
N LYS A 99 -4.61 -10.45 -0.79
CA LYS A 99 -5.52 -9.66 -1.64
C LYS A 99 -4.76 -8.45 -2.17
N PRO A 100 -5.10 -7.94 -3.37
CA PRO A 100 -4.52 -6.70 -3.88
C PRO A 100 -4.77 -5.52 -2.93
N THR A 101 -3.71 -4.75 -2.67
CA THR A 101 -3.74 -3.49 -1.94
C THR A 101 -3.33 -2.33 -2.84
N VAL A 102 -4.07 -1.24 -2.81
CA VAL A 102 -3.86 -0.09 -3.70
C VAL A 102 -3.77 1.19 -2.88
N ALA A 103 -2.67 1.91 -2.98
CA ALA A 103 -2.58 3.28 -2.48
C ALA A 103 -3.13 4.23 -3.55
N VAL A 104 -4.19 4.97 -3.23
CA VAL A 104 -4.76 6.01 -4.07
C VAL A 104 -4.30 7.36 -3.52
N VAL A 105 -3.23 7.90 -4.14
CA VAL A 105 -2.49 9.04 -3.61
C VAL A 105 -3.03 10.32 -4.21
N ASN A 106 -3.99 10.90 -3.52
CA ASN A 106 -4.73 12.09 -3.92
C ASN A 106 -3.95 13.42 -3.75
N GLY A 107 -2.80 13.39 -3.06
CA GLY A 107 -2.02 14.60 -2.79
C GLY A 107 -0.68 14.27 -2.15
N VAL A 108 -0.33 14.97 -1.08
CA VAL A 108 0.96 14.81 -0.39
C VAL A 108 1.08 13.45 0.29
N ALA A 109 2.17 12.74 0.03
CA ALA A 109 2.61 11.54 0.73
C ALA A 109 4.02 11.77 1.30
N ALA A 110 4.17 11.84 2.62
CA ALA A 110 5.46 12.16 3.24
C ALA A 110 5.75 11.27 4.46
N GLY A 111 7.04 11.08 4.77
CA GLY A 111 7.49 10.30 5.91
C GLY A 111 6.86 8.90 5.96
N ALA A 112 6.35 8.47 7.11
CA ALA A 112 5.65 7.20 7.25
C ALA A 112 4.41 7.08 6.35
N GLY A 113 3.77 8.19 5.94
CA GLY A 113 2.68 8.17 4.97
C GLY A 113 3.15 7.70 3.58
N LEU A 114 4.34 8.14 3.14
CA LEU A 114 4.97 7.59 1.95
C LEU A 114 5.28 6.09 2.16
N SER A 115 5.81 5.71 3.32
CA SER A 115 6.13 4.30 3.62
C SER A 115 4.89 3.39 3.49
N LEU A 116 3.72 3.83 3.97
CA LEU A 116 2.46 3.09 3.82
C LEU A 116 2.04 2.95 2.34
N ALA A 117 2.21 4.01 1.54
CA ALA A 117 1.94 3.92 0.10
C ALA A 117 2.87 2.92 -0.60
N LEU A 118 4.15 2.86 -0.19
CA LEU A 118 5.13 1.90 -0.73
C LEU A 118 4.82 0.46 -0.36
N ALA A 119 4.19 0.22 0.80
CA ALA A 119 3.80 -1.11 1.25
C ALA A 119 2.61 -1.69 0.48
N CYS A 120 1.82 -0.87 -0.22
CA CYS A 120 0.76 -1.33 -1.11
C CYS A 120 1.33 -1.94 -2.40
N ASP A 121 0.57 -2.84 -3.03
CA ASP A 121 0.99 -3.48 -4.29
C ASP A 121 1.02 -2.48 -5.45
N LEU A 122 0.02 -1.62 -5.53
CA LEU A 122 -0.10 -0.59 -6.57
C LEU A 122 -0.23 0.80 -5.96
N ARG A 123 0.28 1.80 -6.66
CA ARG A 123 0.18 3.23 -6.34
C ARG A 123 -0.40 3.96 -7.52
N LEU A 124 -1.63 4.48 -7.34
CA LEU A 124 -2.37 5.28 -8.29
C LEU A 124 -2.36 6.72 -7.79
N ALA A 125 -1.91 7.66 -8.59
CA ALA A 125 -1.60 8.99 -8.10
C ALA A 125 -2.32 10.10 -8.88
N SER A 126 -2.65 11.17 -8.17
CA SER A 126 -3.04 12.45 -8.78
C SER A 126 -1.83 13.11 -9.43
N SER A 127 -2.03 13.81 -10.54
CA SER A 127 -1.03 14.69 -11.17
C SER A 127 -0.55 15.80 -10.22
N THR A 128 -1.30 16.09 -9.17
CA THR A 128 -0.92 17.06 -8.13
C THR A 128 -0.23 16.43 -6.93
N SER A 129 0.00 15.10 -6.95
CA SER A 129 0.65 14.39 -5.85
C SER A 129 2.11 14.80 -5.69
N ARG A 130 2.57 14.80 -4.43
CA ARG A 130 3.96 15.10 -4.07
C ARG A 130 4.46 14.12 -3.03
N TRP A 131 5.70 13.69 -3.19
CA TRP A 131 6.29 12.59 -2.47
C TRP A 131 7.58 13.01 -1.79
N ARG A 132 7.79 12.64 -0.53
CA ARG A 132 9.01 12.99 0.21
C ARG A 132 9.34 11.99 1.30
N LEU A 133 10.59 11.52 1.36
CA LEU A 133 11.14 10.89 2.55
C LEU A 133 11.60 12.00 3.52
N ALA A 134 10.75 12.37 4.48
CA ALA A 134 10.97 13.53 5.32
C ALA A 134 11.88 13.28 6.54
N PHE A 135 12.42 12.07 6.70
CA PHE A 135 13.11 11.63 7.91
C PHE A 135 14.44 12.35 8.15
N SER A 136 15.25 12.57 7.11
CA SER A 136 16.55 13.25 7.22
C SER A 136 16.40 14.67 7.78
N GLY A 137 15.30 15.35 7.48
CA GLY A 137 15.01 16.71 7.96
C GLY A 137 14.82 16.82 9.47
N ILE A 138 14.58 15.71 10.16
CA ILE A 138 14.44 15.62 11.63
C ILE A 138 15.48 14.68 12.26
N GLY A 139 16.53 14.32 11.51
CA GLY A 139 17.64 13.50 12.02
C GLY A 139 17.28 12.03 12.23
N LEU A 140 16.24 11.52 11.58
CA LEU A 140 15.83 10.12 11.64
C LEU A 140 16.18 9.36 10.35
N VAL A 141 16.17 8.05 10.42
CA VAL A 141 16.26 7.15 9.28
C VAL A 141 14.86 6.80 8.77
N PRO A 142 14.69 6.51 7.46
CA PRO A 142 13.43 6.00 6.94
C PRO A 142 13.00 4.71 7.63
N ASP A 143 11.71 4.59 7.93
CA ASP A 143 11.10 3.49 8.67
C ASP A 143 9.85 2.93 7.98
N ALA A 144 9.03 2.18 8.72
CA ALA A 144 7.77 1.59 8.26
C ALA A 144 7.92 0.83 6.91
N GLY A 145 9.04 0.10 6.75
CA GLY A 145 9.32 -0.70 5.56
C GLY A 145 9.84 0.07 4.35
N SER A 146 9.96 1.40 4.40
CA SER A 146 10.40 2.18 3.23
C SER A 146 11.82 1.82 2.77
N THR A 147 12.74 1.48 3.68
CA THR A 147 14.10 1.04 3.33
C THR A 147 14.11 -0.30 2.57
N TRP A 148 13.08 -1.10 2.73
CA TRP A 148 12.92 -2.35 1.99
C TRP A 148 12.21 -2.13 0.64
N HIS A 149 11.11 -1.36 0.62
CA HIS A 149 10.30 -1.17 -0.57
C HIS A 149 10.94 -0.20 -1.58
N LEU A 150 11.39 0.97 -1.13
CA LEU A 150 11.79 2.04 -2.02
C LEU A 150 12.94 1.64 -2.98
N PRO A 151 14.07 1.07 -2.51
CA PRO A 151 15.16 0.70 -3.42
C PRO A 151 14.77 -0.39 -4.43
N ARG A 152 13.76 -1.18 -4.13
CA ARG A 152 13.21 -2.21 -5.03
C ARG A 152 12.30 -1.63 -6.11
N LEU A 153 11.71 -0.48 -5.85
CA LEU A 153 10.86 0.21 -6.81
C LEU A 153 11.66 1.14 -7.74
N VAL A 154 12.55 1.96 -7.17
CA VAL A 154 13.22 3.03 -7.90
C VAL A 154 14.73 2.79 -8.12
N GLY A 155 15.23 1.67 -7.64
CA GLY A 155 16.68 1.37 -7.61
C GLY A 155 17.40 2.09 -6.46
N LEU A 156 18.57 1.54 -6.06
CA LEU A 156 19.30 2.00 -4.87
C LEU A 156 19.74 3.46 -4.98
N SER A 157 20.26 3.87 -6.14
CA SER A 157 20.77 5.23 -6.32
C SER A 157 19.69 6.29 -6.10
N ARG A 158 18.51 6.10 -6.68
CA ARG A 158 17.39 7.03 -6.54
C ARG A 158 16.82 7.00 -5.12
N ALA A 159 16.76 5.82 -4.52
CA ALA A 159 16.33 5.68 -3.12
C ALA A 159 17.24 6.44 -2.16
N MET A 160 18.57 6.36 -2.37
CA MET A 160 19.56 7.13 -1.60
C MET A 160 19.41 8.63 -1.81
N GLU A 161 19.23 9.09 -3.04
CA GLU A 161 18.97 10.49 -3.35
C GLU A 161 17.75 11.01 -2.59
N MET A 162 16.61 10.32 -2.71
CA MET A 162 15.38 10.70 -2.01
C MET A 162 15.52 10.68 -0.47
N ALA A 163 16.30 9.73 0.06
CA ALA A 163 16.47 9.60 1.51
C ALA A 163 17.43 10.63 2.09
N LEU A 164 18.55 10.90 1.41
CA LEU A 164 19.59 11.76 1.95
C LEU A 164 19.34 13.25 1.67
N LEU A 165 18.90 13.59 0.45
CA LEU A 165 18.59 14.98 0.11
C LEU A 165 17.22 15.39 0.64
N GLY A 166 16.27 14.46 0.69
CA GLY A 166 14.93 14.72 1.22
C GLY A 166 14.13 15.72 0.36
N ASP A 167 14.42 15.79 -0.94
CA ASP A 167 13.71 16.66 -1.86
C ASP A 167 12.30 16.14 -2.17
N TRP A 168 11.46 17.06 -2.62
CA TRP A 168 10.13 16.71 -3.12
C TRP A 168 10.23 16.11 -4.52
N VAL A 169 9.56 14.99 -4.70
CA VAL A 169 9.33 14.34 -6.00
C VAL A 169 7.90 14.65 -6.43
N ASP A 170 7.70 15.18 -7.63
CA ASP A 170 6.38 15.40 -8.19
C ASP A 170 5.80 14.14 -8.85
N ALA A 171 4.57 14.21 -9.37
CA ALA A 171 3.88 13.07 -9.95
C ALA A 171 4.57 12.51 -11.20
N ASP A 172 5.08 13.39 -12.07
CA ASP A 172 5.74 12.98 -13.32
C ASP A 172 7.10 12.32 -13.02
N GLN A 173 7.85 12.88 -12.09
CA GLN A 173 9.08 12.26 -11.59
C GLN A 173 8.80 10.92 -10.93
N ALA A 174 7.75 10.83 -10.09
CA ALA A 174 7.36 9.59 -9.44
C ALA A 174 7.00 8.49 -10.45
N LEU A 175 6.31 8.84 -11.53
CA LEU A 175 6.02 7.92 -12.63
C LEU A 175 7.30 7.51 -13.37
N ALA A 176 8.14 8.46 -13.71
CA ALA A 176 9.41 8.20 -14.42
C ALA A 176 10.38 7.33 -13.61
N PHE A 177 10.34 7.43 -12.27
CA PHE A 177 11.17 6.61 -11.36
C PHE A 177 10.61 5.19 -11.13
N GLY A 178 9.38 4.92 -11.55
CA GLY A 178 8.68 3.68 -11.20
C GLY A 178 8.14 3.66 -9.76
N LEU A 179 8.12 4.82 -9.09
CA LEU A 179 7.55 4.96 -7.76
C LEU A 179 6.04 4.78 -7.76
N VAL A 180 5.35 5.22 -8.82
CA VAL A 180 3.92 5.06 -9.02
C VAL A 180 3.62 4.30 -10.30
N ASN A 181 2.48 3.61 -10.33
CA ASN A 181 2.08 2.79 -11.47
C ASN A 181 1.34 3.61 -12.53
N ARG A 182 0.56 4.60 -12.10
CA ARG A 182 -0.23 5.48 -13.00
C ARG A 182 -0.48 6.84 -12.36
N VAL A 183 -0.59 7.85 -13.21
CA VAL A 183 -0.92 9.23 -12.83
C VAL A 183 -2.10 9.71 -13.68
N TRP A 184 -3.06 10.37 -13.04
CA TRP A 184 -4.21 10.99 -13.70
C TRP A 184 -4.43 12.43 -13.23
N PRO A 185 -5.12 13.27 -14.00
CA PRO A 185 -5.65 14.53 -13.50
C PRO A 185 -6.37 14.35 -12.16
N ALA A 186 -6.28 15.34 -11.28
CA ALA A 186 -6.83 15.21 -9.92
C ALA A 186 -8.32 14.90 -9.90
N GLU A 187 -9.06 15.48 -10.84
CA GLU A 187 -10.50 15.28 -11.05
C GLU A 187 -10.88 13.88 -11.53
N ASP A 188 -9.95 13.19 -12.19
CA ASP A 188 -10.18 11.84 -12.75
C ASP A 188 -9.72 10.72 -11.79
N LEU A 189 -8.83 11.01 -10.85
CA LEU A 189 -8.18 10.00 -10.00
C LEU A 189 -9.19 9.08 -9.32
N GLN A 190 -10.25 9.63 -8.72
CA GLN A 190 -11.24 8.83 -7.99
C GLN A 190 -11.94 7.82 -8.92
N ARG A 191 -12.41 8.28 -10.06
CA ARG A 191 -13.09 7.45 -11.08
C ARG A 191 -12.18 6.32 -11.59
N GLU A 192 -10.93 6.66 -11.91
CA GLU A 192 -9.96 5.71 -12.45
C GLU A 192 -9.50 4.68 -11.39
N ALA A 193 -9.35 5.14 -10.14
CA ALA A 193 -9.03 4.25 -9.03
C ALA A 193 -10.19 3.30 -8.70
N GLU A 194 -11.45 3.78 -8.75
CA GLU A 194 -12.64 2.94 -8.59
C GLU A 194 -12.72 1.87 -9.68
N ALA A 195 -12.48 2.23 -10.94
CA ALA A 195 -12.45 1.28 -12.05
C ALA A 195 -11.33 0.23 -11.88
N ALA A 196 -10.14 0.66 -11.49
CA ALA A 196 -9.01 -0.25 -11.25
C ALA A 196 -9.29 -1.21 -10.07
N LEU A 197 -9.83 -0.69 -8.97
CA LEU A 197 -10.14 -1.48 -7.79
C LEU A 197 -11.28 -2.48 -8.06
N ALA A 198 -12.30 -2.08 -8.81
CA ALA A 198 -13.38 -2.96 -9.25
C ALA A 198 -12.85 -4.11 -10.12
N ALA A 199 -11.94 -3.82 -11.05
CA ALA A 199 -11.29 -4.83 -11.88
C ALA A 199 -10.46 -5.82 -11.04
N LEU A 200 -9.71 -5.35 -10.05
CA LEU A 200 -8.97 -6.20 -9.11
C LEU A 200 -9.92 -7.05 -8.27
N ALA A 201 -10.99 -6.47 -7.75
CA ALA A 201 -11.99 -7.18 -6.95
C ALA A 201 -12.78 -8.22 -7.79
N ALA A 202 -12.92 -8.03 -9.09
CA ALA A 202 -13.50 -9.01 -10.00
C ALA A 202 -12.52 -10.09 -10.48
N GLY A 203 -11.22 -9.94 -10.20
CA GLY A 203 -10.18 -10.88 -10.64
C GLY A 203 -10.04 -12.13 -9.77
N PRO A 204 -9.16 -13.07 -10.09
CA PRO A 204 -8.93 -14.31 -9.36
C PRO A 204 -8.13 -14.06 -8.08
N THR A 205 -8.80 -13.70 -6.99
CA THR A 205 -8.19 -13.21 -5.74
C THR A 205 -7.13 -14.15 -5.18
N LEU A 206 -7.36 -15.46 -5.19
CA LEU A 206 -6.39 -16.44 -4.67
C LEU A 206 -5.11 -16.45 -5.51
N ALA A 207 -5.23 -16.33 -6.84
CA ALA A 207 -4.06 -16.24 -7.72
C ALA A 207 -3.30 -14.92 -7.50
N PHE A 208 -4.01 -13.80 -7.32
CA PHE A 208 -3.37 -12.53 -7.00
C PHE A 208 -2.60 -12.59 -5.68
N GLY A 209 -3.20 -13.17 -4.63
CA GLY A 209 -2.53 -13.33 -3.34
C GLY A 209 -1.26 -14.18 -3.42
N ARG A 210 -1.31 -15.30 -4.17
CA ARG A 210 -0.14 -16.15 -4.42
C ARG A 210 0.93 -15.45 -5.24
N THR A 211 0.54 -14.73 -6.29
CA THR A 211 1.48 -13.94 -7.11
C THR A 211 2.21 -12.90 -6.26
N LYS A 212 1.49 -12.19 -5.41
CA LYS A 212 2.06 -11.21 -4.48
C LYS A 212 3.05 -11.86 -3.51
N ALA A 213 2.70 -13.01 -2.93
CA ALA A 213 3.58 -13.76 -2.05
C ALA A 213 4.86 -14.22 -2.77
N LEU A 214 4.73 -14.82 -3.96
CA LEU A 214 5.88 -15.27 -4.77
C LEU A 214 6.84 -14.12 -5.09
N PHE A 215 6.35 -12.99 -5.58
CA PHE A 215 7.23 -11.86 -5.89
C PHE A 215 7.97 -11.34 -4.64
N ARG A 216 7.30 -11.29 -3.49
CA ARG A 216 7.94 -10.89 -2.24
C ARG A 216 8.99 -11.89 -1.78
N ASP A 217 8.65 -13.18 -1.77
CA ASP A 217 9.47 -14.24 -1.19
C ASP A 217 10.68 -14.55 -2.08
N HIS A 218 10.53 -14.38 -3.41
CA HIS A 218 11.61 -14.65 -4.36
C HIS A 218 12.65 -13.52 -4.47
N LEU A 219 12.45 -12.36 -3.85
CA LEU A 219 13.44 -11.27 -3.86
C LEU A 219 14.79 -11.63 -3.19
N GLY A 220 14.82 -12.66 -2.35
CA GLY A 220 16.03 -13.17 -1.70
C GLY A 220 16.35 -14.63 -2.03
N THR A 221 15.67 -15.22 -3.02
CA THR A 221 15.75 -16.66 -3.35
C THR A 221 16.52 -16.84 -4.67
N ASP A 222 17.23 -17.95 -4.83
CA ASP A 222 17.85 -18.32 -6.12
C ASP A 222 16.80 -18.83 -7.12
N LEU A 223 17.20 -18.97 -8.38
CA LEU A 223 16.29 -19.42 -9.44
C LEU A 223 15.68 -20.80 -9.14
N THR A 224 16.44 -21.71 -8.52
CA THR A 224 15.97 -23.06 -8.21
C THR A 224 14.84 -23.01 -7.18
N GLY A 225 15.03 -22.25 -6.12
CA GLY A 225 13.99 -22.02 -5.10
C GLY A 225 12.78 -21.28 -5.65
N ALA A 226 12.99 -20.29 -6.52
CA ALA A 226 11.90 -19.56 -7.18
C ALA A 226 11.04 -20.50 -8.05
N LEU A 227 11.67 -21.33 -8.90
CA LEU A 227 10.95 -22.31 -9.74
C LEU A 227 10.18 -23.35 -8.91
N ALA A 228 10.73 -23.78 -7.76
CA ALA A 228 10.04 -24.69 -6.86
C ALA A 228 8.79 -24.03 -6.25
N GLY A 229 8.90 -22.79 -5.73
CA GLY A 229 7.76 -22.04 -5.19
C GLY A 229 6.68 -21.74 -6.24
N GLU A 230 7.09 -21.42 -7.48
CA GLU A 230 6.17 -21.26 -8.61
C GLU A 230 5.38 -22.54 -8.89
N ALA A 231 6.04 -23.70 -8.89
CA ALA A 231 5.39 -24.98 -9.12
C ALA A 231 4.34 -25.29 -8.05
N GLU A 232 4.66 -25.06 -6.77
CA GLU A 232 3.72 -25.24 -5.66
C GLU A 232 2.50 -24.31 -5.78
N ALA A 233 2.75 -23.02 -6.04
CA ALA A 233 1.69 -22.04 -6.20
C ALA A 233 0.82 -22.32 -7.43
N GLN A 234 1.40 -22.84 -8.52
CA GLN A 234 0.70 -23.21 -9.74
C GLN A 234 -0.23 -24.41 -9.50
N VAL A 235 0.25 -25.44 -8.78
CA VAL A 235 -0.58 -26.59 -8.37
C VAL A 235 -1.77 -26.11 -7.54
N ALA A 236 -1.51 -25.29 -6.52
CA ALA A 236 -2.57 -24.77 -5.64
C ALA A 236 -3.56 -23.86 -6.40
N SER A 237 -3.10 -23.08 -7.38
CA SER A 237 -3.95 -22.23 -8.20
C SER A 237 -4.78 -23.02 -9.20
N GLY A 238 -4.19 -24.07 -9.79
CA GLY A 238 -4.86 -24.96 -10.74
C GLY A 238 -6.03 -25.77 -10.13
N GLN A 239 -6.08 -25.88 -8.81
CA GLN A 239 -7.17 -26.56 -8.09
C GLN A 239 -8.34 -25.63 -7.72
N THR A 240 -8.27 -24.33 -8.02
CA THR A 240 -9.32 -23.37 -7.70
C THR A 240 -10.47 -23.39 -8.70
N LYS A 241 -11.65 -22.99 -8.24
CA LYS A 241 -12.81 -22.78 -9.12
C LYS A 241 -12.54 -21.69 -10.14
N ASP A 242 -11.81 -20.65 -9.74
CA ASP A 242 -11.45 -19.54 -10.61
C ASP A 242 -10.55 -20.01 -11.79
N HIS A 243 -9.64 -20.96 -11.54
CA HIS A 243 -8.85 -21.53 -12.65
C HIS A 243 -9.75 -22.24 -13.66
N LEU A 244 -10.67 -23.10 -13.19
CA LEU A 244 -11.61 -23.80 -14.07
C LEU A 244 -12.49 -22.83 -14.86
N GLU A 245 -13.03 -21.81 -14.19
CA GLU A 245 -13.80 -20.72 -14.81
C GLU A 245 -12.98 -19.99 -15.87
N GLY A 246 -11.72 -19.62 -15.54
CA GLY A 246 -10.84 -18.91 -16.48
C GLY A 246 -10.58 -19.70 -17.76
N VAL A 247 -10.30 -21.01 -17.64
CA VAL A 247 -10.10 -21.89 -18.79
C VAL A 247 -11.39 -22.04 -19.60
N THR A 248 -12.53 -22.26 -18.92
CA THR A 248 -13.83 -22.43 -19.57
C THR A 248 -14.21 -21.14 -20.32
N ALA A 249 -14.11 -20.00 -19.68
CA ALA A 249 -14.43 -18.69 -20.29
C ALA A 249 -13.55 -18.41 -21.52
N PHE A 250 -12.25 -18.74 -21.43
CA PHE A 250 -11.33 -18.59 -22.57
C PHE A 250 -11.75 -19.47 -23.78
N LEU A 251 -12.09 -20.73 -23.53
CA LEU A 251 -12.55 -21.63 -24.60
C LEU A 251 -13.88 -21.22 -25.21
N GLU A 252 -14.77 -20.68 -24.38
CA GLU A 252 -16.09 -20.15 -24.80
C GLU A 252 -16.04 -18.73 -25.36
N LYS A 253 -14.87 -18.08 -25.36
CA LYS A 253 -14.66 -16.69 -25.83
C LYS A 253 -15.57 -15.68 -25.12
N ARG A 254 -15.77 -15.83 -23.84
CA ARG A 254 -16.49 -14.90 -22.95
C ARG A 254 -15.60 -14.35 -21.85
N LEU A 255 -16.06 -13.32 -21.16
CA LEU A 255 -15.38 -12.84 -19.95
C LEU A 255 -15.56 -13.85 -18.80
N PRO A 256 -14.51 -14.10 -18.01
CA PRO A 256 -14.61 -14.93 -16.83
C PRO A 256 -15.38 -14.23 -15.70
N ASN A 257 -16.04 -15.04 -14.88
CA ASN A 257 -16.74 -14.58 -13.67
C ASN A 257 -16.09 -15.20 -12.42
N PHE A 258 -14.95 -14.64 -12.02
CA PHE A 258 -14.18 -15.15 -10.89
C PHE A 258 -14.88 -14.89 -9.55
N GLN A 259 -14.83 -15.87 -8.67
CA GLN A 259 -15.46 -15.83 -7.35
C GLN A 259 -14.45 -15.65 -6.20
N GLY A 260 -13.14 -15.71 -6.46
CA GLY A 260 -12.09 -15.70 -5.44
C GLY A 260 -11.98 -17.04 -4.70
N ALA A 261 -12.31 -18.15 -5.33
CA ALA A 261 -12.45 -19.45 -4.69
C ALA A 261 -11.77 -20.59 -5.47
#